data_e5b749bb9d04edaa04dc6b52165611c9
#
_entry.id   e5b749bb9d04edaa04dc6b52165611c9
#
_cell.length_a   1.000
_cell.length_b   1.000
_cell.length_c   1.000
_cell.angle_alpha   90.00
_cell.angle_beta   90.00
_cell.angle_gamma   90.00
#
_symmetry.space_group_name_H-M   'P 1'
#
loop_
_entity.id
_entity.type
_entity.pdbx_description
1 polymer ?
#
loop_
_entity_poly.entity_id
_entity_poly.type
_entity_poly.pdbx_seq_one_letter_code
_entity_poly.pdbx_strand_id
1 'polypeptide(L)'
;ASGKWWMLVGVMGAITSMIILGFYAVIAGWCLQYLYASLMGGINGDAGYVARYFKEFTTDPLMPAVWTVAFIVLTHLVVVKGVRSGIEKVSNLLMPTLFILLIIIVIASCMLPGAWRGVDFLLNPDFSKMNRDVFLDALGQAFFSLSLGTACLCTYASYFKRSANLSKTACQIALIDMLVAILAGLMIFPAAFSVGINPDSGPSLIFITLPNVFHEAFGSMPVIGYVISVLFY
;
A
#
# COMPACT_ATOMS: atom_id res chain seq x y z
N ALA A 1 20.39 -30.40 -14.80
CA ALA A 1 21.18 -29.67 -15.79
C ALA A 1 21.14 -28.18 -15.49
N SER A 2 22.04 -27.74 -14.63
CA SER A 2 22.16 -26.31 -14.26
C SER A 2 23.06 -25.62 -15.26
N GLY A 3 22.52 -25.20 -16.39
CA GLY A 3 23.25 -24.33 -17.30
C GLY A 3 23.50 -22.97 -16.63
N LYS A 4 24.67 -22.38 -16.80
CA LYS A 4 25.04 -21.04 -16.28
C LYS A 4 24.01 -19.95 -16.62
N TRP A 5 23.26 -20.11 -17.69
CA TRP A 5 22.20 -19.20 -18.13
C TRP A 5 21.01 -19.11 -17.15
N TRP A 6 20.65 -20.20 -16.48
CA TRP A 6 19.58 -20.21 -15.47
C TRP A 6 19.99 -19.48 -14.19
N MET A 7 21.27 -19.39 -13.91
CA MET A 7 21.78 -18.59 -12.81
C MET A 7 21.54 -17.09 -13.04
N LEU A 8 21.62 -16.63 -14.31
CA LEU A 8 21.30 -15.23 -14.64
C LEU A 8 19.87 -14.86 -14.29
N VAL A 9 18.91 -15.76 -14.57
CA VAL A 9 17.49 -15.51 -14.21
C VAL A 9 17.33 -15.34 -12.70
N GLY A 10 17.99 -16.18 -11.89
CA GLY A 10 17.97 -16.05 -10.44
C GLY A 10 18.59 -14.75 -9.93
N VAL A 11 19.73 -14.35 -10.52
CA VAL A 11 20.41 -13.09 -10.18
C VAL A 11 19.53 -11.88 -10.56
N MET A 12 18.94 -11.89 -11.75
CA MET A 12 18.01 -10.83 -12.17
C MET A 12 16.81 -10.71 -11.22
N GLY A 13 16.22 -11.83 -10.80
CA GLY A 13 15.12 -11.83 -9.84
C GLY A 13 15.54 -11.24 -8.49
N ALA A 14 16.73 -11.55 -7.99
CA ALA A 14 17.25 -10.99 -6.76
C ALA A 14 17.52 -9.47 -6.86
N ILE A 15 18.11 -9.02 -7.98
CA ILE A 15 18.34 -7.58 -8.24
C ILE A 15 17.00 -6.84 -8.31
N THR A 16 16.01 -7.38 -9.02
CA THR A 16 14.66 -6.79 -9.12
C THR A 16 14.05 -6.63 -7.73
N SER A 17 14.13 -7.66 -6.89
CA SER A 17 13.64 -7.60 -5.52
C SER A 17 14.33 -6.53 -4.67
N MET A 18 15.66 -6.34 -4.86
CA MET A 18 16.42 -5.29 -4.16
C MET A 18 16.00 -3.88 -4.59
N ILE A 19 15.76 -3.66 -5.87
CA ILE A 19 15.33 -2.37 -6.41
C ILE A 19 13.92 -2.05 -5.87
N ILE A 20 13.00 -3.01 -5.91
CA ILE A 20 11.66 -2.87 -5.39
C ILE A 20 11.70 -2.57 -3.87
N LEU A 21 12.52 -3.29 -3.11
CA LEU A 21 12.70 -3.05 -1.68
C LEU A 21 13.17 -1.61 -1.40
N GLY A 22 14.09 -1.08 -2.19
CA GLY A 22 14.56 0.31 -2.06
C GLY A 22 13.41 1.31 -2.19
N PHE A 23 12.56 1.16 -3.20
CA PHE A 23 11.39 2.00 -3.40
C PHE A 23 10.38 1.88 -2.23
N TYR A 24 10.04 0.64 -1.85
CA TYR A 24 9.11 0.40 -0.74
C TYR A 24 9.64 0.90 0.61
N ALA A 25 10.93 0.79 0.86
CA ALA A 25 11.54 1.27 2.11
C ALA A 25 11.39 2.78 2.27
N VAL A 26 11.49 3.55 1.18
CA VAL A 26 11.27 5.01 1.20
C VAL A 26 9.81 5.33 1.54
N ILE A 27 8.85 4.71 0.83
CA ILE A 27 7.42 4.95 1.09
C ILE A 27 7.03 4.50 2.50
N ALA A 28 7.54 3.38 2.96
CA ALA A 28 7.30 2.92 4.33
C ALA A 28 7.94 3.84 5.39
N GLY A 29 9.08 4.46 5.07
CA GLY A 29 9.64 5.53 5.88
C GLY A 29 8.68 6.74 5.99
N TRP A 30 8.01 7.10 4.89
CA TRP A 30 6.97 8.14 4.94
C TRP A 30 5.79 7.73 5.83
N CYS A 31 5.36 6.46 5.77
CA CYS A 31 4.33 5.95 6.69
C CYS A 31 4.75 6.08 8.16
N LEU A 32 6.00 5.76 8.50
CA LEU A 32 6.51 5.94 9.87
C LEU A 32 6.53 7.41 10.31
N GLN A 33 6.90 8.34 9.41
CA GLN A 33 6.81 9.76 9.70
C GLN A 33 5.36 10.18 9.96
N TYR A 34 4.41 9.70 9.14
CA TYR A 34 3.00 10.02 9.32
C TYR A 34 2.41 9.39 10.58
N LEU A 35 2.84 8.16 10.94
CA LEU A 35 2.53 7.56 12.23
C LEU A 35 3.01 8.44 13.39
N TYR A 36 4.27 8.87 13.35
CA TYR A 36 4.83 9.75 14.37
C TYR A 36 4.08 11.09 14.44
N ALA A 37 3.83 11.72 13.31
CA ALA A 37 3.08 12.96 13.24
C ALA A 37 1.63 12.80 13.73
N SER A 38 0.97 11.69 13.41
CA SER A 38 -0.36 11.36 13.94
C SER A 38 -0.33 11.22 15.47
N LEU A 39 0.66 10.51 16.03
CA LEU A 39 0.84 10.37 17.47
C LEU A 39 1.05 11.71 18.18
N MET A 40 1.73 12.66 17.54
CA MET A 40 1.97 14.00 18.07
C MET A 40 0.82 15.00 17.80
N GLY A 41 -0.26 14.53 17.14
CA GLY A 41 -1.40 15.40 16.79
C GLY A 41 -1.10 16.40 15.66
N GLY A 42 -0.02 16.21 14.90
CA GLY A 42 0.51 17.19 13.93
C GLY A 42 -0.14 17.16 12.54
N ILE A 43 -1.03 16.22 12.24
CA ILE A 43 -1.68 16.09 10.92
C ILE A 43 -3.18 16.50 10.99
N ASN A 44 -3.54 17.37 11.90
CA ASN A 44 -4.90 17.87 12.07
C ASN A 44 -5.04 19.24 11.38
N GLY A 45 -5.34 19.24 10.09
CA GLY A 45 -5.52 20.47 9.32
C GLY A 45 -6.35 20.24 8.05
N ASP A 46 -6.63 21.33 7.34
CA ASP A 46 -7.30 21.29 6.05
C ASP A 46 -6.42 20.65 4.95
N ALA A 47 -7.03 20.37 3.79
CA ALA A 47 -6.34 19.75 2.65
C ALA A 47 -5.09 20.53 2.22
N GLY A 48 -5.11 21.85 2.34
CA GLY A 48 -3.98 22.72 2.00
C GLY A 48 -2.80 22.56 2.97
N TYR A 49 -3.09 22.39 4.26
CA TYR A 49 -2.08 22.14 5.29
C TYR A 49 -1.41 20.78 5.06
N VAL A 50 -2.20 19.73 4.85
CA VAL A 50 -1.69 18.37 4.63
C VAL A 50 -0.83 18.29 3.38
N ALA A 51 -1.25 18.91 2.28
CA ALA A 51 -0.47 18.96 1.04
C ALA A 51 0.87 19.71 1.22
N ARG A 52 0.87 20.81 1.98
CA ARG A 52 2.09 21.56 2.31
C ARG A 52 3.02 20.74 3.19
N TYR A 53 2.49 20.10 4.24
CA TYR A 53 3.25 19.23 5.13
C TYR A 53 3.94 18.10 4.36
N PHE A 54 3.21 17.42 3.46
CA PHE A 54 3.77 16.37 2.60
C PHE A 54 4.90 16.92 1.72
N LYS A 55 4.68 18.07 1.08
CA LYS A 55 5.68 18.70 0.21
C LYS A 55 6.94 19.10 0.99
N GLU A 56 6.80 19.75 2.15
CA GLU A 56 7.92 20.15 3.00
C GLU A 56 8.72 18.92 3.45
N PHE A 57 8.03 17.87 3.89
CA PHE A 57 8.67 16.62 4.29
C PHE A 57 9.43 15.95 3.13
N THR A 58 8.80 15.81 1.97
CA THR A 58 9.43 15.10 0.82
C THR A 58 10.54 15.87 0.13
N THR A 59 10.56 17.21 0.28
CA THR A 59 11.65 18.06 -0.25
C THR A 59 12.81 18.22 0.71
N ASP A 60 12.66 17.85 1.98
CA ASP A 60 13.76 17.84 2.94
C ASP A 60 14.76 16.73 2.56
N PRO A 61 16.06 17.03 2.44
CA PRO A 61 17.04 16.03 2.03
C PRO A 61 17.36 14.99 3.10
N LEU A 62 17.08 15.26 4.36
CA LEU A 62 17.51 14.44 5.49
C LEU A 62 16.34 13.62 6.08
N MET A 63 15.18 14.25 6.30
CA MET A 63 14.07 13.63 7.01
C MET A 63 13.54 12.34 6.36
N PRO A 64 13.28 12.28 5.04
CA PRO A 64 12.88 11.03 4.40
C PRO A 64 13.93 9.91 4.54
N ALA A 65 15.22 10.26 4.48
CA ALA A 65 16.31 9.30 4.62
C ALA A 65 16.38 8.73 6.05
N VAL A 66 16.22 9.55 7.08
CA VAL A 66 16.21 9.11 8.49
C VAL A 66 15.07 8.14 8.74
N TRP A 67 13.86 8.44 8.27
CA TRP A 67 12.70 7.56 8.44
C TRP A 67 12.80 6.29 7.62
N THR A 68 13.42 6.35 6.43
CA THR A 68 13.73 5.15 5.63
C THR A 68 14.69 4.22 6.37
N VAL A 69 15.75 4.77 6.96
CA VAL A 69 16.69 3.97 7.78
C VAL A 69 16.00 3.39 9.00
N ALA A 70 15.16 4.16 9.69
CA ALA A 70 14.37 3.67 10.82
C ALA A 70 13.49 2.48 10.42
N PHE A 71 12.80 2.56 9.27
CA PHE A 71 11.99 1.46 8.74
C PHE A 71 12.83 0.23 8.42
N ILE A 72 14.00 0.40 7.80
CA ILE A 72 14.91 -0.71 7.47
C ILE A 72 15.36 -1.42 8.77
N VAL A 73 15.69 -0.66 9.81
CA VAL A 73 16.08 -1.21 11.12
C VAL A 73 14.92 -2.00 11.73
N LEU A 74 13.70 -1.46 11.74
CA LEU A 74 12.52 -2.18 12.23
C LEU A 74 12.27 -3.47 11.45
N THR A 75 12.34 -3.41 10.13
CA THR A 75 12.19 -4.59 9.27
C THR A 75 13.27 -5.62 9.57
N HIS A 76 14.52 -5.18 9.74
CA HIS A 76 15.63 -6.08 10.10
C HIS A 76 15.37 -6.81 11.42
N LEU A 77 14.88 -6.10 12.45
CA LEU A 77 14.56 -6.70 13.75
C LEU A 77 13.46 -7.79 13.66
N VAL A 78 12.51 -7.64 12.73
CA VAL A 78 11.48 -8.66 12.46
C VAL A 78 12.08 -9.85 11.71
N VAL A 79 12.85 -9.57 10.65
CA VAL A 79 13.40 -10.60 9.75
C VAL A 79 14.43 -11.49 10.48
N VAL A 80 15.27 -10.93 11.36
CA VAL A 80 16.26 -11.69 12.13
C VAL A 80 15.61 -12.76 13.03
N LYS A 81 14.35 -12.56 13.45
CA LYS A 81 13.59 -13.58 14.20
C LYS A 81 13.14 -14.77 13.34
N GLY A 82 13.37 -14.71 12.01
CA GLY A 82 13.02 -15.75 11.07
C GLY A 82 11.57 -15.69 10.57
N VAL A 83 11.24 -16.59 9.64
CA VAL A 83 9.95 -16.54 8.93
C VAL A 83 8.78 -16.83 9.86
N ARG A 84 8.84 -17.90 10.65
CA ARG A 84 7.71 -18.33 11.51
C ARG A 84 7.51 -17.45 12.74
N SER A 85 8.58 -17.10 13.43
CA SER A 85 8.53 -16.34 14.69
C SER A 85 8.55 -14.82 14.48
N GLY A 86 9.03 -14.37 13.34
CA GLY A 86 9.08 -12.95 12.94
C GLY A 86 7.97 -12.60 11.97
N ILE A 87 8.18 -12.89 10.69
CA ILE A 87 7.31 -12.42 9.60
C ILE A 87 5.88 -12.95 9.76
N GLU A 88 5.69 -14.26 9.92
CA GLU A 88 4.35 -14.87 10.02
C GLU A 88 3.57 -14.32 11.22
N LYS A 89 4.22 -14.18 12.39
CA LYS A 89 3.55 -13.67 13.60
C LYS A 89 3.12 -12.22 13.45
N VAL A 90 3.97 -11.36 12.87
CA VAL A 90 3.67 -9.95 12.65
C VAL A 90 2.57 -9.81 11.60
N SER A 91 2.65 -10.53 10.49
CA SER A 91 1.65 -10.52 9.44
C SER A 91 0.28 -10.98 9.91
N ASN A 92 0.22 -12.05 10.71
CA ASN A 92 -1.05 -12.59 11.25
C ASN A 92 -1.77 -11.60 12.18
N LEU A 93 -1.05 -10.63 12.76
CA LEU A 93 -1.64 -9.56 13.55
C LEU A 93 -2.01 -8.36 12.68
N LEU A 94 -1.08 -7.89 11.85
CA LEU A 94 -1.24 -6.63 11.11
C LEU A 94 -2.23 -6.75 9.94
N MET A 95 -2.22 -7.87 9.20
CA MET A 95 -3.09 -8.02 8.01
C MET A 95 -4.59 -7.97 8.34
N PRO A 96 -5.12 -8.72 9.34
CA PRO A 96 -6.54 -8.60 9.71
C PRO A 96 -6.89 -7.20 10.22
N THR A 97 -6.01 -6.58 11.00
CA THR A 97 -6.20 -5.21 11.49
C THR A 97 -6.30 -4.23 10.34
N LEU A 98 -5.37 -4.30 9.39
CA LEU A 98 -5.39 -3.45 8.19
C LEU A 98 -6.68 -3.68 7.36
N PHE A 99 -7.13 -4.92 7.22
CA PHE A 99 -8.34 -5.24 6.47
C PHE A 99 -9.60 -4.64 7.12
N ILE A 100 -9.71 -4.71 8.45
CA ILE A 100 -10.81 -4.09 9.19
C ILE A 100 -10.76 -2.57 9.04
N LEU A 101 -9.58 -1.96 9.18
CA LEU A 101 -9.40 -0.53 9.00
C LEU A 101 -9.76 -0.10 7.57
N LEU A 102 -9.34 -0.87 6.57
CA LEU A 102 -9.67 -0.63 5.17
C LEU A 102 -11.19 -0.54 4.97
N ILE A 103 -11.95 -1.49 5.52
CA ILE A 103 -13.42 -1.48 5.44
C ILE A 103 -14.01 -0.23 6.11
N ILE A 104 -13.53 0.14 7.31
CA ILE A 104 -14.00 1.32 8.03
C ILE A 104 -13.75 2.59 7.20
N ILE A 105 -12.54 2.72 6.64
CA ILE A 105 -12.18 3.90 5.85
C ILE A 105 -12.92 3.94 4.51
N VAL A 106 -13.18 2.78 3.88
CA VAL A 106 -14.02 2.71 2.67
C VAL A 106 -15.42 3.26 2.94
N ILE A 107 -16.04 2.83 4.04
CA ILE A 107 -17.36 3.34 4.43
C ILE A 107 -17.30 4.85 4.66
N ALA A 108 -16.30 5.31 5.42
CA ALA A 108 -16.10 6.72 5.69
C ALA A 108 -15.89 7.55 4.40
N SER A 109 -15.03 7.08 3.48
CA SER A 109 -14.77 7.73 2.20
C SER A 109 -16.00 7.83 1.31
N CYS A 110 -16.80 6.76 1.25
CA CYS A 110 -18.03 6.73 0.45
C CYS A 110 -19.13 7.64 1.01
N MET A 111 -19.06 8.01 2.28
CA MET A 111 -20.03 8.94 2.92
C MET A 111 -19.66 10.41 2.70
N LEU A 112 -18.49 10.73 2.17
CA LEU A 112 -18.07 12.12 1.94
C LEU A 112 -18.90 12.81 0.84
N PRO A 113 -19.10 14.13 0.93
CA PRO A 113 -19.77 14.91 -0.11
C PRO A 113 -19.02 14.79 -1.45
N GLY A 114 -19.72 14.42 -2.53
CA GLY A 114 -19.11 14.25 -3.85
C GLY A 114 -18.39 12.92 -4.09
N ALA A 115 -18.35 12.03 -3.12
CA ALA A 115 -17.70 10.71 -3.19
C ALA A 115 -18.21 9.84 -4.35
N TRP A 116 -19.49 10.01 -4.74
CA TRP A 116 -20.11 9.22 -5.83
C TRP A 116 -19.34 9.31 -7.15
N ARG A 117 -18.73 10.45 -7.44
CA ARG A 117 -17.89 10.62 -8.64
C ARG A 117 -16.69 9.67 -8.63
N GLY A 118 -16.09 9.44 -7.47
CA GLY A 118 -14.97 8.53 -7.32
C GLY A 118 -15.39 7.06 -7.41
N VAL A 119 -16.58 6.73 -6.89
CA VAL A 119 -17.17 5.38 -7.04
C VAL A 119 -17.49 5.10 -8.51
N ASP A 120 -18.11 6.05 -9.20
CA ASP A 120 -18.43 5.94 -10.62
C ASP A 120 -17.15 5.81 -11.48
N PHE A 121 -16.13 6.62 -11.18
CA PHE A 121 -14.82 6.54 -11.83
C PHE A 121 -14.17 5.15 -11.74
N LEU A 122 -14.28 4.50 -10.58
CA LEU A 122 -13.68 3.18 -10.35
C LEU A 122 -14.51 2.04 -10.93
N LEU A 123 -15.85 2.10 -10.79
CA LEU A 123 -16.73 0.96 -11.08
C LEU A 123 -17.41 1.06 -12.44
N ASN A 124 -17.33 2.20 -13.12
CA ASN A 124 -17.91 2.40 -14.46
C ASN A 124 -16.81 2.40 -15.52
N PRO A 125 -16.43 1.24 -16.06
CA PRO A 125 -15.33 1.13 -17.01
C PRO A 125 -15.70 1.74 -18.37
N ASP A 126 -14.84 2.61 -18.88
CA ASP A 126 -14.94 3.17 -20.23
C ASP A 126 -14.20 2.27 -21.23
N PHE A 127 -14.92 1.33 -21.83
CA PHE A 127 -14.35 0.41 -22.81
C PHE A 127 -13.88 1.09 -24.09
N SER A 128 -14.26 2.35 -24.35
CA SER A 128 -13.79 3.10 -25.53
C SER A 128 -12.29 3.44 -25.43
N LYS A 129 -11.76 3.47 -24.22
CA LYS A 129 -10.34 3.73 -23.93
C LYS A 129 -9.48 2.47 -23.94
N MET A 130 -10.09 1.28 -24.10
CA MET A 130 -9.34 0.03 -24.14
C MET A 130 -8.48 -0.02 -25.43
N ASN A 131 -7.18 0.02 -25.22
CA ASN A 131 -6.18 -0.12 -26.26
C ASN A 131 -5.08 -1.11 -25.82
N ARG A 132 -4.11 -1.34 -26.71
CA ARG A 132 -2.99 -2.26 -26.41
C ARG A 132 -2.19 -1.81 -25.20
N ASP A 133 -2.00 -0.51 -25.01
CA ASP A 133 -1.17 0.03 -23.93
C ASP A 133 -1.85 -0.18 -22.57
N VAL A 134 -3.16 0.08 -22.50
CA VAL A 134 -3.96 -0.23 -21.28
C VAL A 134 -3.88 -1.71 -20.91
N PHE A 135 -3.92 -2.62 -21.92
CA PHE A 135 -3.77 -4.04 -21.65
C PHE A 135 -2.37 -4.40 -21.10
N LEU A 136 -1.32 -3.80 -21.69
CA LEU A 136 0.06 -4.02 -21.22
C LEU A 136 0.30 -3.45 -19.83
N ASP A 137 -0.27 -2.29 -19.52
CA ASP A 137 -0.18 -1.66 -18.20
C ASP A 137 -0.91 -2.51 -17.15
N ALA A 138 -2.12 -2.99 -17.47
CA ALA A 138 -2.87 -3.88 -16.60
C ALA A 138 -2.13 -5.21 -16.33
N LEU A 139 -1.50 -5.78 -17.38
CA LEU A 139 -0.67 -6.98 -17.25
C LEU A 139 0.55 -6.69 -16.38
N GLY A 140 1.23 -5.56 -16.58
CA GLY A 140 2.36 -5.12 -15.76
C GLY A 140 1.97 -4.97 -14.30
N GLN A 141 0.81 -4.35 -14.04
CA GLN A 141 0.27 -4.20 -12.68
C GLN A 141 -0.05 -5.55 -12.03
N ALA A 142 -0.62 -6.50 -12.76
CA ALA A 142 -0.89 -7.86 -12.25
C ALA A 142 0.41 -8.59 -11.88
N PHE A 143 1.46 -8.47 -12.71
CA PHE A 143 2.78 -9.03 -12.42
C PHE A 143 3.41 -8.39 -11.16
N PHE A 144 3.26 -7.09 -11.01
CA PHE A 144 3.78 -6.35 -9.87
C PHE A 144 3.04 -6.71 -8.57
N SER A 145 1.70 -6.68 -8.57
CA SER A 145 0.85 -6.97 -7.41
C SER A 145 1.05 -8.39 -6.89
N LEU A 146 1.07 -9.37 -7.79
CA LEU A 146 1.29 -10.78 -7.44
C LEU A 146 2.76 -11.15 -7.28
N SER A 147 3.69 -10.18 -7.37
CA SER A 147 5.14 -10.40 -7.27
C SER A 147 5.68 -11.45 -8.23
N LEU A 148 5.09 -11.55 -9.44
CA LEU A 148 5.53 -12.50 -10.47
C LEU A 148 6.86 -12.04 -11.09
N GLY A 149 7.72 -13.01 -11.42
CA GLY A 149 9.04 -12.72 -12.02
C GLY A 149 10.11 -12.26 -11.02
N THR A 150 9.75 -12.00 -9.78
CA THR A 150 10.69 -11.75 -8.67
C THR A 150 11.08 -13.06 -7.99
N ALA A 151 12.24 -13.15 -7.38
CA ALA A 151 12.66 -14.35 -6.65
C ALA A 151 11.83 -14.62 -5.38
N CYS A 152 10.96 -13.69 -4.97
CA CYS A 152 10.17 -13.77 -3.74
C CYS A 152 9.27 -15.01 -3.71
N LEU A 153 8.51 -15.28 -4.77
CA LEU A 153 7.62 -16.44 -4.83
C LEU A 153 8.38 -17.77 -4.74
N CYS A 154 9.58 -17.86 -5.34
CA CYS A 154 10.43 -19.05 -5.21
C CYS A 154 10.86 -19.26 -3.76
N THR A 155 11.20 -18.18 -3.05
CA THR A 155 11.56 -18.21 -1.64
C THR A 155 10.37 -18.66 -0.79
N TYR A 156 9.19 -18.08 -0.95
CA TYR A 156 7.99 -18.51 -0.22
C TYR A 156 7.59 -19.95 -0.53
N ALA A 157 7.68 -20.37 -1.80
CA ALA A 157 7.36 -21.74 -2.20
C ALA A 157 8.28 -22.77 -1.52
N SER A 158 9.50 -22.43 -1.17
CA SER A 158 10.43 -23.32 -0.46
C SER A 158 9.96 -23.69 0.95
N TYR A 159 9.08 -22.90 1.55
CA TYR A 159 8.49 -23.16 2.88
C TYR A 159 7.16 -23.94 2.81
N PHE A 160 6.62 -24.19 1.62
CA PHE A 160 5.35 -24.92 1.47
C PHE A 160 5.51 -26.40 1.82
N LYS A 161 4.46 -26.95 2.45
CA LYS A 161 4.37 -28.38 2.67
C LYS A 161 4.13 -29.10 1.32
N ARG A 162 4.68 -30.30 1.15
CA ARG A 162 4.50 -31.10 -0.08
C ARG A 162 3.03 -31.43 -0.40
N SER A 163 2.15 -31.38 0.60
CA SER A 163 0.71 -31.59 0.45
C SER A 163 -0.07 -30.33 0.01
N ALA A 164 0.59 -29.19 -0.16
CA ALA A 164 -0.08 -27.94 -0.54
C ALA A 164 -0.60 -27.99 -1.99
N ASN A 165 -1.86 -27.65 -2.18
CA ASN A 165 -2.45 -27.49 -3.51
C ASN A 165 -2.12 -26.11 -4.07
N LEU A 166 -1.08 -26.03 -4.90
CA LEU A 166 -0.57 -24.77 -5.42
C LEU A 166 -1.59 -24.02 -6.27
N SER A 167 -2.35 -24.71 -7.10
CA SER A 167 -3.36 -24.08 -7.97
C SER A 167 -4.48 -23.43 -7.15
N LYS A 168 -4.97 -24.12 -6.12
CA LYS A 168 -5.99 -23.56 -5.21
C LYS A 168 -5.45 -22.36 -4.46
N THR A 169 -4.23 -22.46 -3.95
CA THR A 169 -3.58 -21.36 -3.20
C THR A 169 -3.36 -20.15 -4.10
N ALA A 170 -2.88 -20.34 -5.33
CA ALA A 170 -2.67 -19.25 -6.29
C ALA A 170 -3.98 -18.54 -6.63
N CYS A 171 -5.06 -19.29 -6.89
CA CYS A 171 -6.37 -18.71 -7.16
C CYS A 171 -6.91 -17.92 -5.96
N GLN A 172 -6.76 -18.43 -4.74
CA GLN A 172 -7.18 -17.74 -3.53
C GLN A 172 -6.40 -16.43 -3.33
N ILE A 173 -5.08 -16.45 -3.53
CA ILE A 173 -4.25 -15.25 -3.42
C ILE A 173 -4.68 -14.21 -4.45
N ALA A 174 -4.85 -14.58 -5.72
CA ALA A 174 -5.25 -13.65 -6.77
C ALA A 174 -6.64 -13.04 -6.52
N LEU A 175 -7.60 -13.82 -6.01
CA LEU A 175 -8.94 -13.32 -5.68
C LEU A 175 -8.92 -12.36 -4.50
N ILE A 176 -8.14 -12.65 -3.45
CA ILE A 176 -8.01 -11.77 -2.29
C ILE A 176 -7.28 -10.48 -2.69
N ASP A 177 -6.22 -10.56 -3.47
CA ASP A 177 -5.47 -9.43 -3.99
C ASP A 177 -6.39 -8.47 -4.78
N MET A 178 -7.17 -9.03 -5.72
CA MET A 178 -8.15 -8.25 -6.49
C MET A 178 -9.22 -7.59 -5.58
N LEU A 179 -9.73 -8.31 -4.58
CA LEU A 179 -10.71 -7.77 -3.65
C LEU A 179 -10.13 -6.60 -2.84
N VAL A 180 -8.93 -6.77 -2.31
CA VAL A 180 -8.24 -5.70 -1.57
C VAL A 180 -7.93 -4.51 -2.46
N ALA A 181 -7.53 -4.74 -3.72
CA ALA A 181 -7.28 -3.66 -4.69
C ALA A 181 -8.55 -2.83 -4.98
N ILE A 182 -9.70 -3.49 -5.16
CA ILE A 182 -10.99 -2.81 -5.34
C ILE A 182 -11.37 -1.99 -4.08
N LEU A 183 -11.21 -2.58 -2.90
CA LEU A 183 -11.48 -1.88 -1.64
C LEU A 183 -10.54 -0.68 -1.45
N ALA A 184 -9.26 -0.82 -1.77
CA ALA A 184 -8.31 0.30 -1.73
C ALA A 184 -8.69 1.41 -2.72
N GLY A 185 -9.15 1.05 -3.92
CA GLY A 185 -9.71 2.01 -4.87
C GLY A 185 -10.93 2.74 -4.32
N LEU A 186 -11.88 2.01 -3.70
CA LEU A 186 -13.06 2.58 -3.04
C LEU A 186 -12.70 3.43 -1.80
N MET A 187 -11.55 3.22 -1.19
CA MET A 187 -11.04 4.07 -0.13
C MET A 187 -10.49 5.39 -0.69
N ILE A 188 -9.70 5.33 -1.77
CA ILE A 188 -8.91 6.46 -2.24
C ILE A 188 -9.68 7.36 -3.22
N PHE A 189 -10.33 6.80 -4.24
CA PHE A 189 -10.97 7.62 -5.28
C PHE A 189 -12.13 8.46 -4.77
N PRO A 190 -13.11 7.93 -4.01
CA PRO A 190 -14.16 8.76 -3.44
C PRO A 190 -13.62 9.92 -2.60
N ALA A 191 -12.58 9.63 -1.81
CA ALA A 191 -11.91 10.63 -0.99
C ALA A 191 -11.18 11.69 -1.83
N ALA A 192 -10.43 11.30 -2.86
CA ALA A 192 -9.72 12.21 -3.74
C ALA A 192 -10.68 13.16 -4.48
N PHE A 193 -11.78 12.62 -4.99
CA PHE A 193 -12.80 13.42 -5.67
C PHE A 193 -13.56 14.36 -4.71
N SER A 194 -13.75 13.98 -3.45
CA SER A 194 -14.38 14.85 -2.44
C SER A 194 -13.53 16.09 -2.12
N VAL A 195 -12.22 15.94 -2.13
CA VAL A 195 -11.25 17.01 -1.81
C VAL A 195 -10.72 17.72 -3.08
N GLY A 196 -11.14 17.25 -4.26
CA GLY A 196 -10.72 17.84 -5.55
C GLY A 196 -9.25 17.55 -5.92
N ILE A 197 -8.66 16.47 -5.40
CA ILE A 197 -7.30 16.04 -5.72
C ILE A 197 -7.32 15.17 -6.98
N ASN A 198 -6.33 15.39 -7.87
CA ASN A 198 -6.19 14.59 -9.07
C ASN A 198 -5.84 13.12 -8.73
N PRO A 199 -6.60 12.12 -9.21
CA PRO A 199 -6.34 10.70 -8.95
C PRO A 199 -4.99 10.20 -9.51
N ASP A 200 -4.36 10.92 -10.45
CA ASP A 200 -3.06 10.54 -11.04
C ASP A 200 -1.84 10.95 -10.19
N SER A 201 -2.05 11.41 -8.96
CA SER A 201 -0.96 11.97 -8.12
C SER A 201 0.00 10.92 -7.53
N GLY A 202 -0.16 9.63 -7.86
CA GLY A 202 0.75 8.57 -7.42
C GLY A 202 0.72 8.33 -5.90
N PRO A 203 1.85 7.94 -5.27
CA PRO A 203 1.90 7.64 -3.82
C PRO A 203 1.49 8.80 -2.92
N SER A 204 1.67 10.04 -3.37
CA SER A 204 1.25 11.25 -2.62
C SER A 204 -0.27 11.28 -2.35
N LEU A 205 -1.05 10.58 -3.20
CA LEU A 205 -2.49 10.50 -3.06
C LEU A 205 -2.90 9.96 -1.69
N ILE A 206 -2.24 8.89 -1.21
CA ILE A 206 -2.51 8.29 0.10
C ILE A 206 -2.19 9.30 1.23
N PHE A 207 -1.02 9.96 1.14
CA PHE A 207 -0.51 10.84 2.20
C PHE A 207 -1.22 12.19 2.27
N ILE A 208 -1.89 12.61 1.20
CA ILE A 208 -2.66 13.85 1.18
C ILE A 208 -4.15 13.56 1.40
N THR A 209 -4.70 12.53 0.74
CA THR A 209 -6.15 12.28 0.76
C THR A 209 -6.62 11.68 2.08
N LEU A 210 -5.92 10.68 2.64
CA LEU A 210 -6.42 9.99 3.83
C LEU A 210 -6.45 10.84 5.10
N PRO A 211 -5.45 11.70 5.42
CA PRO A 211 -5.59 12.61 6.54
C PRO A 211 -6.81 13.51 6.43
N ASN A 212 -7.17 13.94 5.20
CA ASN A 212 -8.38 14.73 4.97
C ASN A 212 -9.65 13.90 5.23
N VAL A 213 -9.67 12.62 4.82
CA VAL A 213 -10.79 11.71 5.16
C VAL A 213 -10.93 11.59 6.67
N PHE A 214 -9.83 11.42 7.39
CA PHE A 214 -9.86 11.30 8.84
C PHE A 214 -10.37 12.58 9.51
N HIS A 215 -10.00 13.73 8.97
CA HIS A 215 -10.48 15.02 9.46
C HIS A 215 -11.96 15.27 9.14
N GLU A 216 -12.40 15.03 7.90
CA GLU A 216 -13.77 15.33 7.47
C GLU A 216 -14.78 14.28 7.94
N ALA A 217 -14.48 12.99 7.81
CA ALA A 217 -15.40 11.93 8.18
C ALA A 217 -15.53 11.75 9.69
N PHE A 218 -14.47 12.00 10.45
CA PHE A 218 -14.43 11.81 11.90
C PHE A 218 -14.26 13.11 12.68
N GLY A 219 -14.42 14.28 12.05
CA GLY A 219 -14.26 15.58 12.69
C GLY A 219 -15.19 15.82 13.88
N SER A 220 -16.40 15.22 13.88
CA SER A 220 -17.32 15.22 15.02
C SER A 220 -16.87 14.28 16.17
N MET A 221 -15.95 13.35 15.91
CA MET A 221 -15.43 12.37 16.85
C MET A 221 -13.88 12.34 16.79
N PRO A 222 -13.19 13.39 17.24
CA PRO A 222 -11.75 13.57 17.01
C PRO A 222 -10.90 12.45 17.59
N VAL A 223 -11.34 11.81 18.68
CA VAL A 223 -10.64 10.65 19.26
C VAL A 223 -10.66 9.46 18.32
N ILE A 224 -11.77 9.21 17.62
CA ILE A 224 -11.89 8.10 16.67
C ILE A 224 -11.02 8.37 15.44
N GLY A 225 -11.08 9.57 14.88
CA GLY A 225 -10.21 9.97 13.77
C GLY A 225 -8.73 9.84 14.10
N TYR A 226 -8.32 10.25 15.31
CA TYR A 226 -6.97 10.08 15.81
C TYR A 226 -6.56 8.60 15.88
N VAL A 227 -7.37 7.75 16.50
CA VAL A 227 -7.08 6.31 16.65
C VAL A 227 -6.98 5.64 15.27
N ILE A 228 -7.89 5.95 14.35
CA ILE A 228 -7.88 5.40 12.98
C ILE A 228 -6.63 5.85 12.23
N SER A 229 -6.25 7.12 12.32
CA SER A 229 -5.03 7.65 11.69
C SER A 229 -3.78 6.94 12.20
N VAL A 230 -3.64 6.79 13.52
CA VAL A 230 -2.50 6.09 14.15
C VAL A 230 -2.45 4.60 13.80
N LEU A 231 -3.60 3.94 13.69
CA LEU A 231 -3.64 2.52 13.34
C LEU A 231 -3.42 2.26 11.84
N PHE A 232 -3.73 3.24 11.01
CA PHE A 232 -3.58 3.12 9.57
C PHE A 232 -2.12 3.26 9.13
N TYR A 233 -1.40 4.27 9.65
CA TYR A 233 0.02 4.50 9.34
C TYR A 233 0.93 3.65 10.23
#